data_0f6b67202a93464b55915a3221bc5233
#
_entry.id   0f6b67202a93464b55915a3221bc5233
#
_cell.length_a   1.000
_cell.length_b   1.000
_cell.length_c   1.000
_cell.angle_alpha   90.00
_cell.angle_beta   90.00
_cell.angle_gamma   90.00
#
_symmetry.space_group_name_H-M   'P 1'
#
loop_
_entity.id
_entity.type
_entity.pdbx_description
1 polymer ?
#
loop_
_entity_poly.entity_id
_entity_poly.type
_entity_poly.pdbx_seq_one_letter_code
_entity_poly.pdbx_strand_id
1 'polypeptide(L)'
;MALTAAQVQAAQAVQHAAAHDPSQHVRVVAGPGTGKSSAIEERVRWLLSQGIEPGAICAVSFTRASALDLRQRVHAYCVRNGQQAGTQVRVTTLHSLALRTLRAAGLLAAYPTEPLVLDGWELENVFDAEFGHASKIGKQRREKIRLEHEAFWSTGQWGPPNYVPPNPAITAAERAQFSAFHGPRTQCYACVLPGEIVRQCVTQMGAGTLNAVGLLNLEHLVVDEFQDLNPMDLEFVDQMVGQGAKVLVAGDDDQSIYSFRFASPAGIQAFVTKYPLSGTHTFDACFRCTPTILAAGQALIAANPQPNRIPKNLVSLYGGAAPPLTGFSQRWQFPSGVAEARAIAESCRDLISAGINPRDILVLLSNQRALLPGLDAEFKSEAVAYEPPRAEGFLDSLAGRWVLAAIRIACNADDYVAHRVFLGIRPGVGIGTCSAVSDAVIANNLNYQSIFYQPLPSGVFTGRALTALNSARTLCAQLQGWQASDTVAQHLAAIENNLTAIFPPADVQAWQAFASALPADMTLEELRDYLWADTDEQQSAILQTVMIRLNLPIPAAGVLPPRVRVMTVHGAKGLSAKVVFIPGLEEEILPGPWRQ
;
A
#
# COMPACT_ATOMS: atom_id res chain seq x y z
N MET A 1 3.07 -34.87 19.44
CA MET A 1 4.05 -34.73 20.54
C MET A 1 3.91 -33.31 21.06
N ALA A 2 3.85 -33.13 22.38
CA ALA A 2 3.88 -31.81 22.97
C ALA A 2 5.22 -31.15 22.66
N LEU A 3 5.19 -29.88 22.27
CA LEU A 3 6.41 -29.10 22.05
C LEU A 3 7.17 -28.93 23.36
N THR A 4 8.45 -29.17 23.31
CA THR A 4 9.31 -28.91 24.46
C THR A 4 9.76 -27.44 24.46
N ALA A 5 9.96 -26.88 25.63
CA ALA A 5 10.56 -25.54 25.79
C ALA A 5 11.89 -25.44 24.99
N ALA A 6 12.63 -26.54 24.88
CA ALA A 6 13.86 -26.64 24.11
C ALA A 6 13.67 -26.39 22.60
N GLN A 7 12.56 -26.84 21.99
CA GLN A 7 12.28 -26.59 20.57
C GLN A 7 11.97 -25.11 20.30
N VAL A 8 11.21 -24.47 21.19
CA VAL A 8 10.92 -23.02 21.09
C VAL A 8 12.22 -22.24 21.24
N GLN A 9 13.03 -22.59 22.22
CA GLN A 9 14.32 -21.93 22.45
C GLN A 9 15.29 -22.13 21.27
N ALA A 10 15.32 -23.32 20.67
CA ALA A 10 16.13 -23.59 19.49
C ALA A 10 15.69 -22.72 18.29
N ALA A 11 14.38 -22.58 18.06
CA ALA A 11 13.86 -21.72 17.00
C ALA A 11 14.20 -20.24 17.22
N GLN A 12 14.06 -19.76 18.47
CA GLN A 12 14.45 -18.40 18.84
C GLN A 12 15.95 -18.16 18.68
N ALA A 13 16.78 -19.16 18.97
CA ALA A 13 18.23 -19.08 18.76
C ALA A 13 18.59 -18.90 17.27
N VAL A 14 17.89 -19.55 16.34
CA VAL A 14 18.08 -19.35 14.88
C VAL A 14 17.70 -17.93 14.47
N GLN A 15 16.56 -17.40 14.95
CA GLN A 15 16.15 -16.02 14.71
C GLN A 15 17.18 -15.02 15.23
N HIS A 16 17.69 -15.25 16.46
CA HIS A 16 18.72 -14.43 17.06
C HIS A 16 20.03 -14.48 16.29
N ALA A 17 20.48 -15.68 15.86
CA ALA A 17 21.68 -15.84 15.07
C ALA A 17 21.59 -15.08 13.72
N ALA A 18 20.44 -15.11 13.06
CA ALA A 18 20.20 -14.36 11.84
C ALA A 18 20.23 -12.84 12.06
N ALA A 19 19.63 -12.37 13.13
CA ALA A 19 19.62 -10.96 13.49
C ALA A 19 21.01 -10.42 13.86
N HIS A 20 21.87 -11.25 14.42
CA HIS A 20 23.22 -10.91 14.88
C HIS A 20 24.33 -11.35 13.92
N ASP A 21 23.98 -11.80 12.73
CA ASP A 21 24.97 -12.22 11.74
C ASP A 21 25.86 -11.02 11.33
N PRO A 22 27.20 -11.11 11.53
CA PRO A 22 28.11 -10.01 11.24
C PRO A 22 28.45 -9.89 9.74
N SER A 23 27.96 -10.82 8.90
CA SER A 23 28.21 -10.79 7.46
C SER A 23 27.75 -9.47 6.84
N GLN A 24 28.49 -9.01 5.82
CA GLN A 24 28.19 -7.76 5.14
C GLN A 24 26.77 -7.78 4.54
N HIS A 25 26.36 -8.92 3.99
CA HIS A 25 25.03 -9.14 3.49
C HIS A 25 24.44 -10.39 4.13
N VAL A 26 23.15 -10.37 4.44
CA VAL A 26 22.44 -11.46 5.12
C VAL A 26 21.14 -11.77 4.40
N ARG A 27 20.89 -13.02 4.10
CA ARG A 27 19.62 -13.52 3.60
C ARG A 27 18.88 -14.31 4.69
N VAL A 28 17.65 -13.93 4.96
CA VAL A 28 16.73 -14.66 5.84
C VAL A 28 15.59 -15.23 5.00
N VAL A 29 15.51 -16.54 4.89
CA VAL A 29 14.41 -17.27 4.27
C VAL A 29 13.46 -17.71 5.36
N ALA A 30 12.23 -17.20 5.36
CA ALA A 30 11.34 -17.32 6.49
C ALA A 30 9.91 -17.61 6.03
N GLY A 31 9.47 -18.85 6.20
CA GLY A 31 8.11 -19.28 5.90
C GLY A 31 7.03 -18.56 6.72
N PRO A 32 5.74 -18.86 6.50
CA PRO A 32 4.65 -18.18 7.19
C PRO A 32 4.72 -18.37 8.71
N GLY A 33 4.64 -17.27 9.46
CA GLY A 33 4.61 -17.32 10.93
C GLY A 33 5.89 -17.79 11.60
N THR A 34 7.04 -17.76 10.92
CA THR A 34 8.33 -18.23 11.47
C THR A 34 9.13 -17.15 12.20
N GLY A 35 8.57 -15.93 12.38
CA GLY A 35 9.21 -14.87 13.14
C GLY A 35 10.14 -13.95 12.32
N LYS A 36 9.95 -13.88 10.99
CA LYS A 36 10.68 -12.97 10.10
C LYS A 36 10.79 -11.55 10.65
N SER A 37 9.66 -10.97 11.00
CA SER A 37 9.60 -9.59 11.49
C SER A 37 10.30 -9.42 12.85
N SER A 38 10.23 -10.43 13.74
CA SER A 38 10.96 -10.41 15.00
C SER A 38 12.48 -10.41 14.81
N ALA A 39 12.97 -11.12 13.79
CA ALA A 39 14.39 -11.06 13.42
C ALA A 39 14.80 -9.68 12.87
N ILE A 40 13.93 -9.01 12.12
CA ILE A 40 14.15 -7.63 11.64
C ILE A 40 14.21 -6.65 12.81
N GLU A 41 13.25 -6.73 13.75
CA GLU A 41 13.20 -5.91 14.96
C GLU A 41 14.50 -6.08 15.76
N GLU A 42 14.92 -7.33 15.99
CA GLU A 42 16.15 -7.65 16.70
C GLU A 42 17.41 -7.20 15.94
N ARG A 43 17.42 -7.30 14.59
CA ARG A 43 18.53 -6.78 13.77
C ARG A 43 18.75 -5.30 13.98
N VAL A 44 17.68 -4.51 13.95
CA VAL A 44 17.76 -3.05 14.18
C VAL A 44 18.28 -2.76 15.60
N ARG A 45 17.72 -3.43 16.61
CA ARG A 45 18.18 -3.28 18.00
C ARG A 45 19.66 -3.63 18.16
N TRP A 46 20.08 -4.74 17.53
CA TRP A 46 21.48 -5.18 17.58
C TRP A 46 22.41 -4.17 16.93
N LEU A 47 22.11 -3.66 15.74
CA LEU A 47 22.90 -2.63 15.06
C LEU A 47 23.08 -1.39 15.94
N LEU A 48 22.01 -0.91 16.58
CA LEU A 48 22.08 0.20 17.53
C LEU A 48 22.99 -0.13 18.72
N SER A 49 22.96 -1.37 19.22
CA SER A 49 23.83 -1.81 20.32
C SER A 49 25.31 -1.92 19.92
N GLN A 50 25.60 -2.06 18.61
CA GLN A 50 26.95 -1.99 18.05
C GLN A 50 27.45 -0.55 17.83
N GLY A 51 26.65 0.46 18.18
CA GLY A 51 26.99 1.87 18.04
C GLY A 51 26.73 2.43 16.63
N ILE A 52 25.94 1.72 15.79
CA ILE A 52 25.53 2.26 14.51
C ILE A 52 24.51 3.39 14.73
N GLU A 53 24.75 4.52 14.11
CA GLU A 53 23.87 5.68 14.20
C GLU A 53 22.47 5.36 13.66
N PRO A 54 21.38 5.77 14.35
CA PRO A 54 20.01 5.48 13.90
C PRO A 54 19.71 5.94 12.48
N GLY A 55 20.25 7.11 12.09
CA GLY A 55 20.09 7.66 10.74
C GLY A 55 20.80 6.86 9.64
N ALA A 56 21.80 6.04 10.01
CA ALA A 56 22.53 5.16 9.11
C ALA A 56 21.83 3.81 8.88
N ILE A 57 20.70 3.56 9.57
CA ILE A 57 19.89 2.36 9.43
C ILE A 57 18.58 2.73 8.73
N CYS A 58 18.25 2.00 7.66
CA CYS A 58 16.95 2.10 6.98
C CYS A 58 16.32 0.72 6.85
N ALA A 59 15.10 0.55 7.34
CA ALA A 59 14.28 -0.61 7.06
C ALA A 59 13.22 -0.24 6.01
N VAL A 60 13.04 -1.11 5.01
CA VAL A 60 12.05 -0.90 3.96
C VAL A 60 11.11 -2.09 3.87
N SER A 61 9.84 -1.80 3.60
CA SER A 61 8.83 -2.80 3.31
C SER A 61 8.08 -2.44 2.03
N PHE A 62 7.33 -3.40 1.48
CA PHE A 62 6.75 -3.31 0.14
C PHE A 62 5.62 -2.27 0.05
N THR A 63 4.70 -2.22 1.05
CA THR A 63 3.56 -1.30 1.05
C THR A 63 3.69 -0.23 2.13
N ARG A 64 2.93 0.86 2.02
CA ARG A 64 2.85 1.89 3.07
C ARG A 64 2.34 1.29 4.38
N ALA A 65 1.33 0.41 4.30
CA ALA A 65 0.77 -0.30 5.46
C ALA A 65 1.82 -1.14 6.17
N SER A 66 2.51 -2.01 5.44
CA SER A 66 3.54 -2.87 6.03
C SER A 66 4.74 -2.07 6.55
N ALA A 67 5.09 -0.95 5.91
CA ALA A 67 6.13 -0.05 6.42
C ALA A 67 5.72 0.65 7.72
N LEU A 68 4.45 1.05 7.85
CA LEU A 68 3.92 1.65 9.07
C LEU A 68 3.89 0.63 10.23
N ASP A 69 3.36 -0.57 9.99
CA ASP A 69 3.37 -1.67 10.96
C ASP A 69 4.80 -2.01 11.41
N LEU A 70 5.71 -2.20 10.44
CA LEU A 70 7.11 -2.48 10.72
C LEU A 70 7.75 -1.35 11.56
N ARG A 71 7.46 -0.09 11.26
CA ARG A 71 7.95 1.07 12.01
C ARG A 71 7.48 1.03 13.46
N GLN A 72 6.17 0.84 13.69
CA GLN A 72 5.62 0.78 15.04
C GLN A 72 6.25 -0.37 15.86
N ARG A 73 6.42 -1.53 15.25
CA ARG A 73 7.00 -2.71 15.88
C ARG A 73 8.47 -2.54 16.18
N VAL A 74 9.27 -2.05 15.23
CA VAL A 74 10.71 -1.78 15.43
C VAL A 74 10.90 -0.75 16.54
N HIS A 75 10.17 0.36 16.51
CA HIS A 75 10.27 1.40 17.54
C HIS A 75 9.89 0.86 18.91
N ALA A 76 8.73 0.21 19.03
CA ALA A 76 8.27 -0.36 20.30
C ALA A 76 9.23 -1.44 20.84
N TYR A 77 9.77 -2.29 19.94
CA TYR A 77 10.73 -3.33 20.32
C TYR A 77 12.04 -2.73 20.84
N CYS A 78 12.61 -1.77 20.14
CA CYS A 78 13.84 -1.10 20.55
C CYS A 78 13.68 -0.40 21.91
N VAL A 79 12.61 0.36 22.09
CA VAL A 79 12.32 1.06 23.34
C VAL A 79 12.19 0.07 24.52
N ARG A 80 11.41 -1.01 24.35
CA ARG A 80 11.24 -2.06 25.38
C ARG A 80 12.56 -2.73 25.77
N ASN A 81 13.52 -2.78 24.85
CA ASN A 81 14.83 -3.39 25.07
C ASN A 81 15.94 -2.36 25.34
N GLY A 82 15.58 -1.15 25.81
CA GLY A 82 16.52 -0.15 26.29
C GLY A 82 17.21 0.70 25.20
N GLN A 83 16.77 0.58 23.94
CA GLN A 83 17.33 1.34 22.79
C GLN A 83 16.37 2.46 22.36
N GLN A 84 16.33 3.56 23.12
CA GLN A 84 15.48 4.72 22.83
C GLN A 84 15.74 5.33 21.44
N ALA A 85 16.99 5.30 20.99
CA ALA A 85 17.41 5.75 19.65
C ALA A 85 16.70 4.99 18.50
N GLY A 86 16.13 3.83 18.79
CA GLY A 86 15.34 3.06 17.82
C GLY A 86 14.14 3.82 17.23
N THR A 87 13.61 4.82 17.94
CA THR A 87 12.53 5.69 17.43
C THR A 87 12.99 6.63 16.31
N GLN A 88 14.29 6.81 16.13
CA GLN A 88 14.89 7.64 15.09
C GLN A 88 15.30 6.82 13.85
N VAL A 89 15.23 5.49 13.92
CA VAL A 89 15.54 4.62 12.77
C VAL A 89 14.50 4.84 11.67
N ARG A 90 15.00 4.99 10.45
CA ARG A 90 14.15 5.21 9.29
C ARG A 90 13.48 3.91 8.86
N VAL A 91 12.14 3.90 8.88
CA VAL A 91 11.33 2.79 8.35
C VAL A 91 10.35 3.35 7.31
N THR A 92 10.42 2.85 6.08
CA THR A 92 9.71 3.45 4.94
C THR A 92 9.45 2.41 3.83
N THR A 93 8.86 2.84 2.71
CA THR A 93 8.81 2.03 1.48
C THR A 93 10.03 2.31 0.61
N LEU A 94 10.35 1.38 -0.29
CA LEU A 94 11.45 1.53 -1.23
C LEU A 94 11.23 2.75 -2.15
N HIS A 95 10.00 2.98 -2.61
CA HIS A 95 9.64 4.16 -3.40
C HIS A 95 9.88 5.48 -2.64
N SER A 96 9.50 5.54 -1.36
CA SER A 96 9.74 6.72 -0.53
C SER A 96 11.24 6.94 -0.27
N LEU A 97 12.03 5.86 -0.16
CA LEU A 97 13.48 5.95 -0.05
C LEU A 97 14.10 6.52 -1.34
N ALA A 98 13.67 6.03 -2.50
CA ALA A 98 14.12 6.52 -3.81
C ALA A 98 13.75 8.01 -4.01
N LEU A 99 12.52 8.40 -3.67
CA LEU A 99 12.09 9.81 -3.75
C LEU A 99 12.95 10.71 -2.86
N ARG A 100 13.19 10.32 -1.61
CA ARG A 100 14.07 11.04 -0.69
C ARG A 100 15.50 11.17 -1.24
N THR A 101 16.00 10.13 -1.89
CA THR A 101 17.33 10.14 -2.51
C THR A 101 17.42 11.16 -3.64
N LEU A 102 16.45 11.15 -4.57
CA LEU A 102 16.37 12.11 -5.66
C LEU A 102 16.23 13.54 -5.16
N ARG A 103 15.42 13.75 -4.11
CA ARG A 103 15.27 15.05 -3.45
C ARG A 103 16.59 15.54 -2.85
N ALA A 104 17.26 14.69 -2.07
CA ALA A 104 18.54 15.05 -1.45
C ALA A 104 19.62 15.39 -2.49
N ALA A 105 19.54 14.78 -3.67
CA ALA A 105 20.43 15.04 -4.81
C ALA A 105 20.04 16.28 -5.65
N GLY A 106 18.91 16.95 -5.35
CA GLY A 106 18.41 18.06 -6.17
C GLY A 106 17.89 17.65 -7.57
N LEU A 107 17.66 16.34 -7.79
CA LEU A 107 17.25 15.80 -9.10
C LEU A 107 15.74 15.93 -9.36
N LEU A 108 15.01 16.57 -8.48
CA LEU A 108 13.58 16.87 -8.63
C LEU A 108 13.33 18.33 -9.03
N ALA A 109 14.36 19.08 -9.44
CA ALA A 109 14.26 20.49 -9.79
C ALA A 109 13.32 20.79 -10.99
N ALA A 110 12.97 19.77 -11.79
CA ALA A 110 11.97 19.90 -12.85
C ALA A 110 10.53 20.04 -12.31
N TYR A 111 10.29 19.66 -11.06
CA TYR A 111 9.00 19.82 -10.40
C TYR A 111 8.97 21.10 -9.55
N PRO A 112 7.86 21.84 -9.54
CA PRO A 112 7.74 23.08 -8.77
C PRO A 112 7.78 22.87 -7.24
N THR A 113 7.45 21.65 -6.78
CA THR A 113 7.53 21.17 -5.40
C THR A 113 7.87 19.68 -5.38
N GLU A 114 7.97 19.07 -4.20
CA GLU A 114 8.18 17.62 -4.08
C GLU A 114 7.01 16.85 -4.73
N PRO A 115 7.28 16.01 -5.75
CA PRO A 115 6.20 15.35 -6.46
C PRO A 115 5.53 14.27 -5.61
N LEU A 116 4.20 14.18 -5.74
CA LEU A 116 3.38 13.15 -5.11
C LEU A 116 3.16 11.97 -6.05
N VAL A 117 3.17 10.75 -5.51
CA VAL A 117 2.76 9.56 -6.26
C VAL A 117 1.24 9.54 -6.33
N LEU A 118 0.68 9.52 -7.55
CA LEU A 118 -0.76 9.47 -7.76
C LEU A 118 -1.36 8.18 -7.22
N ASP A 119 -2.50 8.27 -6.53
CA ASP A 119 -3.30 7.12 -6.13
C ASP A 119 -4.11 6.55 -7.31
N GLY A 120 -4.75 5.38 -7.13
CA GLY A 120 -5.50 4.72 -8.20
C GLY A 120 -6.66 5.55 -8.75
N TRP A 121 -7.34 6.33 -7.90
CA TRP A 121 -8.42 7.22 -8.33
C TRP A 121 -7.89 8.41 -9.14
N GLU A 122 -6.82 9.02 -8.68
CA GLU A 122 -6.14 10.14 -9.35
C GLU A 122 -5.56 9.73 -10.71
N LEU A 123 -4.97 8.52 -10.77
CA LEU A 123 -4.50 7.94 -12.04
C LEU A 123 -5.64 7.82 -13.05
N GLU A 124 -6.77 7.24 -12.66
CA GLU A 124 -7.91 7.01 -13.55
C GLU A 124 -8.65 8.30 -13.92
N ASN A 125 -8.95 9.14 -12.90
CA ASN A 125 -9.90 10.26 -13.05
C ASN A 125 -9.22 11.61 -13.30
N VAL A 126 -7.92 11.72 -13.06
CA VAL A 126 -7.13 12.91 -13.38
C VAL A 126 -6.24 12.61 -14.57
N PHE A 127 -5.19 11.81 -14.39
CA PHE A 127 -4.14 11.63 -15.39
C PHE A 127 -4.64 10.93 -16.67
N ASP A 128 -5.18 9.72 -16.52
CA ASP A 128 -5.70 8.94 -17.67
C ASP A 128 -6.87 9.64 -18.37
N ALA A 129 -7.74 10.30 -17.58
CA ALA A 129 -8.86 11.04 -18.16
C ALA A 129 -8.40 12.21 -19.04
N GLU A 130 -7.41 12.98 -18.60
CA GLU A 130 -6.83 14.07 -19.38
C GLU A 130 -6.01 13.58 -20.56
N PHE A 131 -5.22 12.50 -20.38
CA PHE A 131 -4.53 11.86 -21.49
C PHE A 131 -5.52 11.41 -22.58
N GLY A 132 -6.62 10.76 -22.20
CA GLY A 132 -7.67 10.35 -23.14
C GLY A 132 -8.35 11.53 -23.82
N HIS A 133 -8.54 12.65 -23.14
CA HIS A 133 -9.09 13.88 -23.73
C HIS A 133 -8.13 14.49 -24.76
N ALA A 134 -6.85 14.62 -24.43
CA ALA A 134 -5.83 15.19 -25.28
C ALA A 134 -5.56 14.32 -26.53
N SER A 135 -5.45 13.00 -26.33
CA SER A 135 -5.10 12.04 -27.38
C SER A 135 -6.29 11.52 -28.18
N LYS A 136 -7.53 11.75 -27.72
CA LYS A 136 -8.78 11.17 -28.27
C LYS A 136 -8.82 9.63 -28.14
N ILE A 137 -8.10 9.06 -27.18
CA ILE A 137 -8.04 7.62 -26.92
C ILE A 137 -9.10 7.23 -25.87
N GLY A 138 -9.82 6.13 -26.13
CA GLY A 138 -10.86 5.61 -25.24
C GLY A 138 -10.30 5.05 -23.92
N LYS A 139 -11.16 4.98 -22.88
CA LYS A 139 -10.80 4.63 -21.49
C LYS A 139 -9.93 3.37 -21.39
N GLN A 140 -10.36 2.25 -21.94
CA GLN A 140 -9.62 0.98 -21.84
C GLN A 140 -8.24 1.03 -22.53
N ARG A 141 -8.14 1.74 -23.68
CA ARG A 141 -6.89 1.82 -24.42
C ARG A 141 -5.86 2.70 -23.72
N ARG A 142 -6.27 3.87 -23.19
CA ARG A 142 -5.36 4.78 -22.48
C ARG A 142 -4.79 4.15 -21.21
N GLU A 143 -5.63 3.39 -20.47
CA GLU A 143 -5.19 2.62 -19.31
C GLU A 143 -4.12 1.59 -19.68
N LYS A 144 -4.34 0.85 -20.77
CA LYS A 144 -3.37 -0.14 -21.27
C LYS A 144 -2.04 0.50 -21.69
N ILE A 145 -2.08 1.69 -22.29
CA ILE A 145 -0.87 2.44 -22.63
C ILE A 145 -0.09 2.83 -21.36
N ARG A 146 -0.77 3.34 -20.35
CA ARG A 146 -0.15 3.67 -19.06
C ARG A 146 0.44 2.43 -18.39
N LEU A 147 -0.30 1.35 -18.29
CA LEU A 147 0.17 0.09 -17.69
C LEU A 147 1.40 -0.48 -18.41
N GLU A 148 1.53 -0.31 -19.74
CA GLU A 148 2.74 -0.70 -20.45
C GLU A 148 3.95 0.17 -20.08
N HIS A 149 3.77 1.46 -19.82
CA HIS A 149 4.85 2.33 -19.33
C HIS A 149 5.21 1.98 -17.89
N GLU A 150 4.24 1.68 -17.03
CA GLU A 150 4.51 1.20 -15.67
C GLU A 150 5.27 -0.14 -15.67
N ALA A 151 4.92 -1.06 -16.58
CA ALA A 151 5.67 -2.28 -16.80
C ALA A 151 7.12 -2.00 -17.22
N PHE A 152 7.33 -1.07 -18.13
CA PHE A 152 8.66 -0.63 -18.53
C PHE A 152 9.44 0.02 -17.37
N TRP A 153 8.80 0.85 -16.57
CA TRP A 153 9.46 1.45 -15.39
C TRP A 153 9.80 0.42 -14.32
N SER A 154 8.98 -0.61 -14.17
CA SER A 154 9.20 -1.67 -13.17
C SER A 154 10.22 -2.72 -13.59
N THR A 155 10.48 -2.88 -14.91
CA THR A 155 11.31 -3.98 -15.41
C THR A 155 12.50 -3.53 -16.26
N GLY A 156 12.51 -2.29 -16.73
CA GLY A 156 13.50 -1.78 -17.67
C GLY A 156 13.30 -2.24 -19.12
N GLN A 157 12.25 -3.01 -19.40
CA GLN A 157 12.03 -3.64 -20.71
C GLN A 157 10.61 -3.39 -21.20
N TRP A 158 10.47 -3.14 -22.52
CA TRP A 158 9.17 -3.14 -23.19
C TRP A 158 8.73 -4.58 -23.44
N GLY A 159 7.48 -4.93 -23.02
CA GLY A 159 6.98 -6.29 -23.14
C GLY A 159 7.76 -7.29 -22.28
N PRO A 160 7.93 -7.06 -20.97
CA PRO A 160 8.70 -7.96 -20.11
C PRO A 160 8.08 -9.36 -20.05
N PRO A 161 8.83 -10.38 -19.61
CA PRO A 161 8.28 -11.71 -19.34
C PRO A 161 7.06 -11.59 -18.40
N ASN A 162 6.03 -12.38 -18.66
CA ASN A 162 4.73 -12.36 -17.94
C ASN A 162 3.85 -11.11 -18.20
N TYR A 163 4.28 -10.18 -19.03
CA TYR A 163 3.40 -9.12 -19.51
C TYR A 163 2.52 -9.65 -20.65
N VAL A 164 1.21 -9.59 -20.46
CA VAL A 164 0.25 -9.92 -21.52
C VAL A 164 -0.03 -8.64 -22.30
N PRO A 165 0.52 -8.49 -23.51
CA PRO A 165 0.28 -7.29 -24.31
C PRO A 165 -1.20 -7.18 -24.65
N PRO A 166 -1.76 -5.97 -24.69
CA PRO A 166 -3.14 -5.79 -25.15
C PRO A 166 -3.27 -6.16 -26.64
N ASN A 167 -4.45 -6.61 -27.01
CA ASN A 167 -4.79 -6.82 -28.42
C ASN A 167 -5.73 -5.68 -28.89
N PRO A 168 -5.34 -4.87 -29.90
CA PRO A 168 -4.03 -4.83 -30.55
C PRO A 168 -2.91 -4.31 -29.62
N ALA A 169 -1.66 -4.69 -29.92
CA ALA A 169 -0.47 -4.24 -29.18
C ALA A 169 -0.34 -2.70 -29.19
N ILE A 170 0.30 -2.16 -28.17
CA ILE A 170 0.60 -0.72 -28.10
C ILE A 170 1.66 -0.36 -29.13
N THR A 171 1.37 0.63 -29.94
CA THR A 171 2.25 1.09 -31.03
C THR A 171 3.32 2.05 -30.51
N ALA A 172 4.42 2.20 -31.26
CA ALA A 172 5.45 3.20 -30.96
C ALA A 172 4.89 4.64 -30.96
N ALA A 173 3.90 4.92 -31.83
CA ALA A 173 3.24 6.22 -31.89
C ALA A 173 2.43 6.51 -30.61
N GLU A 174 1.71 5.52 -30.08
CA GLU A 174 0.95 5.67 -28.82
C GLU A 174 1.89 5.86 -27.62
N ARG A 175 3.02 5.14 -27.58
CA ARG A 175 4.06 5.36 -26.55
C ARG A 175 4.64 6.77 -26.63
N ALA A 176 4.96 7.25 -27.84
CA ALA A 176 5.46 8.61 -28.03
C ALA A 176 4.42 9.66 -27.64
N GLN A 177 3.14 9.45 -27.97
CA GLN A 177 2.05 10.34 -27.58
C GLN A 177 1.86 10.38 -26.05
N PHE A 178 1.94 9.23 -25.38
CA PHE A 178 1.92 9.19 -23.91
C PHE A 178 3.10 9.96 -23.32
N SER A 179 4.32 9.71 -23.79
CA SER A 179 5.53 10.37 -23.26
C SER A 179 5.48 11.89 -23.46
N ALA A 180 4.96 12.37 -24.60
CA ALA A 180 4.79 13.79 -24.87
C ALA A 180 3.76 14.47 -23.95
N PHE A 181 2.72 13.74 -23.55
CA PHE A 181 1.73 14.21 -22.58
C PHE A 181 2.25 14.11 -21.13
N HIS A 182 2.89 12.99 -20.78
CA HIS A 182 3.28 12.63 -19.42
C HIS A 182 4.22 13.66 -18.80
N GLY A 183 5.35 13.97 -19.42
CA GLY A 183 6.36 14.85 -18.82
C GLY A 183 5.84 16.24 -18.45
N PRO A 184 5.28 17.03 -19.38
CA PRO A 184 4.73 18.34 -19.06
C PRO A 184 3.58 18.28 -18.04
N ARG A 185 2.74 17.25 -18.09
CA ARG A 185 1.58 17.12 -17.20
C ARG A 185 1.98 16.78 -15.77
N THR A 186 2.91 15.84 -15.58
CA THR A 186 3.41 15.47 -14.26
C THR A 186 4.20 16.60 -13.61
N GLN A 187 4.97 17.36 -14.37
CA GLN A 187 5.63 18.57 -13.88
C GLN A 187 4.62 19.65 -13.48
N CYS A 188 3.59 19.88 -14.30
CA CYS A 188 2.53 20.84 -14.01
C CYS A 188 1.84 20.55 -12.68
N TYR A 189 1.56 19.27 -12.40
CA TYR A 189 0.87 18.85 -11.18
C TYR A 189 1.81 18.47 -10.03
N ALA A 190 3.11 18.60 -10.19
CA ALA A 190 4.10 18.09 -9.23
C ALA A 190 3.75 16.65 -8.80
N CYS A 191 3.60 15.74 -9.76
CA CYS A 191 3.26 14.35 -9.48
C CYS A 191 4.10 13.38 -10.30
N VAL A 192 4.08 12.12 -9.91
CA VAL A 192 4.73 11.00 -10.59
C VAL A 192 3.80 9.79 -10.59
N LEU A 193 4.01 8.90 -11.55
CA LEU A 193 3.28 7.65 -11.64
C LEU A 193 4.03 6.53 -10.88
N PRO A 194 3.34 5.46 -10.47
CA PRO A 194 3.97 4.31 -9.81
C PRO A 194 5.14 3.72 -10.62
N GLY A 195 6.22 3.38 -9.95
CA GLY A 195 7.44 2.81 -10.55
C GLY A 195 8.42 3.83 -11.17
N GLU A 196 7.94 5.00 -11.56
CA GLU A 196 8.75 6.03 -12.24
C GLU A 196 9.93 6.50 -11.39
N ILE A 197 9.69 6.77 -10.11
CA ILE A 197 10.70 7.32 -9.18
C ILE A 197 11.84 6.33 -8.94
N VAL A 198 11.53 5.05 -8.76
CA VAL A 198 12.58 4.03 -8.54
C VAL A 198 13.45 3.93 -9.79
N ARG A 199 12.82 3.86 -10.98
CA ARG A 199 13.55 3.85 -12.24
C ARG A 199 14.43 5.08 -12.44
N GLN A 200 13.91 6.27 -12.16
CA GLN A 200 14.69 7.51 -12.25
C GLN A 200 15.93 7.45 -11.34
N CYS A 201 15.72 7.01 -10.09
CA CYS A 201 16.81 6.87 -9.13
C CYS A 201 17.86 5.86 -9.62
N VAL A 202 17.44 4.67 -10.05
CA VAL A 202 18.33 3.62 -10.59
C VAL A 202 19.10 4.13 -11.81
N THR A 203 18.46 4.85 -12.71
CA THR A 203 19.10 5.41 -13.90
C THR A 203 20.23 6.40 -13.50
N GLN A 204 19.98 7.27 -12.54
CA GLN A 204 20.99 8.24 -12.06
C GLN A 204 22.13 7.57 -11.28
N MET A 205 21.82 6.54 -10.49
CA MET A 205 22.83 5.75 -9.78
C MET A 205 23.72 4.98 -10.78
N GLY A 206 23.11 4.31 -11.76
CA GLY A 206 23.81 3.56 -12.81
C GLY A 206 24.69 4.45 -13.72
N ALA A 207 24.28 5.70 -13.93
CA ALA A 207 25.10 6.68 -14.64
C ALA A 207 26.25 7.25 -13.77
N GLY A 208 26.35 6.88 -12.48
CA GLY A 208 27.35 7.40 -11.55
C GLY A 208 27.12 8.86 -11.12
N THR A 209 25.97 9.43 -11.46
CA THR A 209 25.60 10.83 -11.11
C THR A 209 24.98 10.93 -9.73
N LEU A 210 24.61 9.82 -9.10
CA LEU A 210 23.94 9.75 -7.82
C LEU A 210 24.58 8.73 -6.89
N ASN A 211 25.19 9.21 -5.81
CA ASN A 211 25.62 8.37 -4.68
C ASN A 211 24.56 8.41 -3.57
N ALA A 212 23.60 7.48 -3.63
CA ALA A 212 22.49 7.43 -2.69
C ALA A 212 22.93 7.10 -1.26
N VAL A 213 23.88 6.18 -1.10
CA VAL A 213 24.42 5.75 0.19
C VAL A 213 25.13 6.90 0.90
N GLY A 214 26.00 7.63 0.20
CA GLY A 214 26.68 8.79 0.75
C GLY A 214 25.72 9.94 1.10
N LEU A 215 24.78 10.27 0.21
CA LEU A 215 23.79 11.33 0.45
C LEU A 215 22.88 11.08 1.65
N LEU A 216 22.49 9.83 1.87
CA LEU A 216 21.60 9.44 2.96
C LEU A 216 22.35 9.10 4.24
N ASN A 217 23.69 9.10 4.21
CA ASN A 217 24.55 8.56 5.27
C ASN A 217 24.08 7.16 5.68
N LEU A 218 23.81 6.28 4.70
CA LEU A 218 23.24 4.97 4.92
C LEU A 218 24.35 3.92 5.04
N GLU A 219 24.35 3.15 6.12
CA GLU A 219 25.26 2.03 6.31
C GLU A 219 24.53 0.68 6.18
N HIS A 220 23.33 0.58 6.74
CA HIS A 220 22.54 -0.65 6.78
C HIS A 220 21.16 -0.47 6.14
N LEU A 221 20.85 -1.33 5.17
CA LEU A 221 19.53 -1.44 4.55
C LEU A 221 18.90 -2.79 4.94
N VAL A 222 17.74 -2.77 5.56
CA VAL A 222 16.97 -3.97 5.91
C VAL A 222 15.75 -4.03 5.03
N VAL A 223 15.58 -5.09 4.25
CA VAL A 223 14.50 -5.23 3.26
C VAL A 223 13.57 -6.37 3.66
N ASP A 224 12.33 -6.03 4.02
CA ASP A 224 11.27 -7.00 4.28
C ASP A 224 10.50 -7.33 2.99
N GLU A 225 9.89 -8.51 2.94
CA GLU A 225 9.13 -9.03 1.78
C GLU A 225 9.93 -8.99 0.47
N PHE A 226 11.22 -9.36 0.50
CA PHE A 226 12.13 -9.24 -0.63
C PHE A 226 11.67 -9.98 -1.89
N GLN A 227 10.85 -11.04 -1.75
CA GLN A 227 10.27 -11.79 -2.86
C GLN A 227 9.21 -11.00 -3.65
N ASP A 228 8.74 -9.87 -3.13
CA ASP A 228 7.74 -9.03 -3.80
C ASP A 228 8.34 -7.89 -4.63
N LEU A 229 9.65 -7.76 -4.62
CA LEU A 229 10.34 -6.74 -5.40
C LEU A 229 10.30 -7.07 -6.90
N ASN A 230 10.05 -6.04 -7.71
CA ASN A 230 10.18 -6.13 -9.16
C ASN A 230 11.65 -5.94 -9.61
N PRO A 231 12.00 -6.20 -10.88
CA PRO A 231 13.36 -6.07 -11.35
C PRO A 231 14.03 -4.71 -11.08
N MET A 232 13.27 -3.61 -11.15
CA MET A 232 13.82 -2.28 -10.92
C MET A 232 14.05 -2.01 -9.43
N ASP A 233 13.19 -2.54 -8.56
CA ASP A 233 13.38 -2.51 -7.11
C ASP A 233 14.63 -3.30 -6.70
N LEU A 234 14.83 -4.49 -7.31
CA LEU A 234 16.03 -5.29 -7.09
C LEU A 234 17.29 -4.56 -7.54
N GLU A 235 17.25 -3.94 -8.73
CA GLU A 235 18.37 -3.15 -9.23
C GLU A 235 18.69 -1.95 -8.33
N PHE A 236 17.67 -1.30 -7.75
CA PHE A 236 17.88 -0.24 -6.76
C PHE A 236 18.66 -0.75 -5.54
N VAL A 237 18.25 -1.89 -4.98
CA VAL A 237 18.96 -2.52 -3.84
C VAL A 237 20.40 -2.88 -4.24
N ASP A 238 20.58 -3.47 -5.43
CA ASP A 238 21.91 -3.87 -5.93
C ASP A 238 22.84 -2.67 -6.07
N GLN A 239 22.36 -1.56 -6.55
CA GLN A 239 23.14 -0.34 -6.67
C GLN A 239 23.46 0.30 -5.32
N MET A 240 22.54 0.20 -4.33
CA MET A 240 22.86 0.60 -2.96
C MET A 240 23.98 -0.25 -2.37
N VAL A 241 23.97 -1.57 -2.62
CA VAL A 241 25.08 -2.48 -2.26
C VAL A 241 26.37 -2.09 -2.97
N GLY A 242 26.31 -1.83 -4.27
CA GLY A 242 27.46 -1.37 -5.06
C GLY A 242 28.08 -0.05 -4.55
N GLN A 243 27.28 0.79 -3.90
CA GLN A 243 27.73 2.02 -3.26
C GLN A 243 28.17 1.84 -1.80
N GLY A 244 28.19 0.60 -1.28
CA GLY A 244 28.73 0.26 0.04
C GLY A 244 27.70 -0.03 1.13
N ALA A 245 26.40 -0.04 0.85
CA ALA A 245 25.40 -0.42 1.85
C ALA A 245 25.50 -1.90 2.22
N LYS A 246 25.42 -2.21 3.51
CA LYS A 246 25.26 -3.56 4.03
C LYS A 246 23.78 -3.91 4.04
N VAL A 247 23.40 -5.08 3.51
CA VAL A 247 21.99 -5.43 3.30
C VAL A 247 21.60 -6.68 4.07
N LEU A 248 20.50 -6.62 4.84
CA LEU A 248 19.76 -7.80 5.27
C LEU A 248 18.46 -7.87 4.48
N VAL A 249 18.23 -8.98 3.78
CA VAL A 249 16.97 -9.25 3.09
C VAL A 249 16.20 -10.37 3.79
N ALA A 250 14.90 -10.19 3.95
CA ALA A 250 14.04 -11.20 4.54
C ALA A 250 12.82 -11.44 3.63
N GLY A 251 12.47 -12.72 3.43
CA GLY A 251 11.36 -13.07 2.55
C GLY A 251 11.07 -14.57 2.49
N ASP A 252 10.06 -14.90 1.71
CA ASP A 252 9.65 -16.27 1.41
C ASP A 252 9.32 -16.41 -0.07
N ASP A 253 10.14 -17.14 -0.81
CA ASP A 253 9.95 -17.34 -2.25
C ASP A 253 8.62 -18.06 -2.61
N ASP A 254 8.01 -18.77 -1.67
CA ASP A 254 6.69 -19.37 -1.83
C ASP A 254 5.52 -18.39 -1.60
N GLN A 255 5.78 -17.18 -1.11
CA GLN A 255 4.77 -16.15 -0.83
C GLN A 255 4.78 -14.97 -1.83
N SER A 256 5.43 -15.10 -2.99
CA SER A 256 5.42 -14.09 -4.05
C SER A 256 4.10 -14.13 -4.81
N ILE A 257 3.15 -13.25 -4.45
CA ILE A 257 1.79 -13.20 -5.03
C ILE A 257 1.53 -11.95 -5.87
N TYR A 258 2.50 -11.05 -6.01
CA TYR A 258 2.37 -9.80 -6.77
C TYR A 258 3.00 -9.88 -8.17
N SER A 259 2.91 -11.03 -8.84
CA SER A 259 3.41 -11.21 -10.21
C SER A 259 2.79 -10.22 -11.21
N PHE A 260 1.56 -9.77 -11.00
CA PHE A 260 0.89 -8.73 -11.80
C PHE A 260 1.55 -7.33 -11.66
N ARG A 261 2.42 -7.14 -10.67
CA ARG A 261 3.31 -5.98 -10.48
C ARG A 261 4.76 -6.30 -10.85
N PHE A 262 4.98 -7.39 -11.58
CA PHE A 262 6.30 -7.90 -11.98
C PHE A 262 7.17 -8.34 -10.81
N ALA A 263 6.60 -8.57 -9.62
CA ALA A 263 7.30 -9.17 -8.50
C ALA A 263 7.79 -10.57 -8.88
N SER A 264 9.00 -10.92 -8.42
CA SER A 264 9.60 -12.21 -8.74
C SER A 264 10.39 -12.74 -7.55
N PRO A 265 10.22 -14.02 -7.17
CA PRO A 265 11.01 -14.64 -6.13
C PRO A 265 12.50 -14.83 -6.54
N ALA A 266 12.83 -14.63 -7.82
CA ALA A 266 14.20 -14.81 -8.32
C ALA A 266 15.23 -13.97 -7.56
N GLY A 267 14.86 -12.80 -7.04
CA GLY A 267 15.74 -11.95 -6.25
C GLY A 267 16.26 -12.64 -4.99
N ILE A 268 15.36 -13.21 -4.18
CA ILE A 268 15.75 -13.91 -2.94
C ILE A 268 16.42 -15.25 -3.24
N GLN A 269 15.99 -15.94 -4.30
CA GLN A 269 16.58 -17.21 -4.75
C GLN A 269 18.04 -17.04 -5.19
N ALA A 270 18.33 -16.02 -5.99
CA ALA A 270 19.64 -15.74 -6.54
C ALA A 270 20.58 -14.98 -5.57
N PHE A 271 20.09 -14.52 -4.40
CA PHE A 271 20.82 -13.63 -3.51
C PHE A 271 22.23 -14.14 -3.14
N VAL A 272 22.35 -15.42 -2.72
CA VAL A 272 23.64 -16.01 -2.32
C VAL A 272 24.58 -16.17 -3.51
N THR A 273 24.06 -16.45 -4.69
CA THR A 273 24.87 -16.52 -5.92
C THR A 273 25.40 -15.13 -6.30
N LYS A 274 24.58 -14.11 -6.12
CA LYS A 274 24.96 -12.70 -6.39
C LYS A 274 25.92 -12.15 -5.35
N TYR A 275 25.74 -12.53 -4.08
CA TYR A 275 26.58 -12.12 -2.95
C TYR A 275 27.18 -13.35 -2.24
N PRO A 276 28.26 -13.96 -2.78
CA PRO A 276 28.76 -15.26 -2.32
C PRO A 276 29.26 -15.30 -0.86
N LEU A 277 29.59 -14.14 -0.28
CA LEU A 277 30.02 -14.02 1.12
C LEU A 277 28.88 -13.66 2.07
N SER A 278 27.64 -13.77 1.63
CA SER A 278 26.48 -13.48 2.47
C SER A 278 26.22 -14.59 3.48
N GLY A 279 25.83 -14.19 4.71
CA GLY A 279 25.18 -15.09 5.67
C GLY A 279 23.81 -15.54 5.13
N THR A 280 23.42 -16.78 5.45
CA THR A 280 22.08 -17.27 5.07
C THR A 280 21.46 -18.06 6.20
N HIS A 281 20.21 -17.75 6.52
CA HIS A 281 19.44 -18.37 7.58
C HIS A 281 18.07 -18.77 7.07
N THR A 282 17.64 -19.99 7.39
CA THR A 282 16.30 -20.49 7.07
C THR A 282 15.52 -20.72 8.36
N PHE A 283 14.32 -20.17 8.44
CA PHE A 283 13.44 -20.31 9.60
C PHE A 283 12.40 -21.40 9.31
N ASP A 284 12.52 -22.54 10.00
CA ASP A 284 11.64 -23.70 9.80
C ASP A 284 10.54 -23.82 10.86
N ALA A 285 10.61 -23.05 11.95
CA ALA A 285 9.66 -23.11 13.06
C ALA A 285 8.48 -22.17 12.85
N CYS A 286 7.30 -22.68 12.54
CA CYS A 286 6.07 -21.91 12.36
C CYS A 286 5.30 -21.78 13.69
N PHE A 287 5.16 -20.57 14.22
CA PHE A 287 4.42 -20.24 15.43
C PHE A 287 2.95 -19.85 15.19
N ARG A 288 2.54 -19.73 13.93
CA ARG A 288 1.21 -19.23 13.51
C ARG A 288 0.22 -20.34 13.19
N CYS A 289 0.65 -21.33 12.44
CA CYS A 289 -0.23 -22.34 11.87
C CYS A 289 -0.22 -23.63 12.69
N THR A 290 -1.41 -24.22 12.89
CA THR A 290 -1.51 -25.55 13.46
C THR A 290 -0.89 -26.59 12.51
N PRO A 291 -0.52 -27.80 13.01
CA PRO A 291 0.10 -28.84 12.17
C PRO A 291 -0.70 -29.19 10.91
N THR A 292 -2.02 -29.34 11.06
CA THR A 292 -2.92 -29.69 9.92
C THR A 292 -2.94 -28.59 8.86
N ILE A 293 -3.04 -27.34 9.26
CA ILE A 293 -3.06 -26.20 8.32
C ILE A 293 -1.71 -26.06 7.62
N LEU A 294 -0.61 -26.19 8.37
CA LEU A 294 0.73 -26.12 7.81
C LEU A 294 0.97 -27.23 6.79
N ALA A 295 0.56 -28.48 7.11
CA ALA A 295 0.68 -29.62 6.21
C ALA A 295 -0.14 -29.44 4.92
N ALA A 296 -1.35 -28.89 5.01
CA ALA A 296 -2.17 -28.58 3.84
C ALA A 296 -1.48 -27.54 2.92
N GLY A 297 -0.92 -26.47 3.50
CA GLY A 297 -0.15 -25.48 2.76
C GLY A 297 1.10 -26.07 2.09
N GLN A 298 1.86 -26.88 2.81
CA GLN A 298 3.04 -27.58 2.27
C GLN A 298 2.69 -28.55 1.13
N ALA A 299 1.57 -29.27 1.24
CA ALA A 299 1.10 -30.14 0.17
C ALA A 299 0.73 -29.36 -1.10
N LEU A 300 0.07 -28.22 -0.96
CA LEU A 300 -0.25 -27.34 -2.08
C LEU A 300 1.01 -26.82 -2.77
N ILE A 301 1.99 -26.37 -1.99
CA ILE A 301 3.28 -25.88 -2.49
C ILE A 301 4.07 -26.98 -3.19
N ALA A 302 4.06 -28.20 -2.64
CA ALA A 302 4.72 -29.36 -3.25
C ALA A 302 4.09 -29.77 -4.59
N ALA A 303 2.77 -29.59 -4.73
CA ALA A 303 2.04 -29.84 -5.98
C ALA A 303 2.30 -28.78 -7.07
N ASN A 304 2.90 -27.64 -6.72
CA ASN A 304 3.27 -26.59 -7.66
C ASN A 304 4.80 -26.46 -7.73
N PRO A 305 5.50 -27.31 -8.48
CA PRO A 305 6.94 -27.27 -8.57
C PRO A 305 7.42 -25.98 -9.26
N GLN A 306 8.31 -25.25 -8.60
CA GLN A 306 8.95 -24.08 -9.17
C GLN A 306 10.47 -24.30 -9.26
N PRO A 307 11.11 -23.84 -10.35
CA PRO A 307 12.56 -23.92 -10.45
C PRO A 307 13.21 -23.04 -9.37
N ASN A 308 14.35 -23.48 -8.86
CA ASN A 308 15.17 -22.75 -7.88
C ASN A 308 14.49 -22.44 -6.53
N ARG A 309 13.38 -23.12 -6.20
CA ARG A 309 12.74 -22.98 -4.88
C ARG A 309 13.75 -23.24 -3.76
N ILE A 310 13.77 -22.37 -2.75
CA ILE A 310 14.64 -22.53 -1.59
C ILE A 310 14.03 -23.59 -0.66
N PRO A 311 14.78 -24.67 -0.31
CA PRO A 311 14.26 -25.71 0.59
C PRO A 311 13.92 -25.15 1.97
N LYS A 312 12.74 -25.52 2.48
CA LYS A 312 12.24 -25.19 3.82
C LYS A 312 11.57 -26.43 4.43
N ASN A 313 11.92 -26.74 5.68
CA ASN A 313 11.36 -27.88 6.42
C ASN A 313 10.45 -27.40 7.55
N LEU A 314 9.35 -26.74 7.17
CA LEU A 314 8.47 -26.08 8.13
C LEU A 314 7.84 -27.06 9.12
N VAL A 315 7.99 -26.75 10.41
CA VAL A 315 7.43 -27.51 11.52
C VAL A 315 6.54 -26.56 12.36
N SER A 316 5.32 -26.99 12.67
CA SER A 316 4.43 -26.19 13.50
C SER A 316 4.88 -26.21 14.97
N LEU A 317 5.08 -25.02 15.52
CA LEU A 317 5.26 -24.77 16.94
C LEU A 317 4.06 -24.01 17.53
N TYR A 318 2.88 -24.13 16.91
CA TYR A 318 1.67 -23.45 17.35
C TYR A 318 1.18 -23.99 18.70
N GLY A 319 0.87 -23.11 19.65
CA GLY A 319 0.26 -23.46 20.91
C GLY A 319 1.20 -23.85 22.04
N GLY A 320 2.53 -23.80 21.86
CA GLY A 320 3.58 -23.92 22.91
C GLY A 320 3.48 -25.14 23.81
N ALA A 321 2.78 -25.11 24.91
CA ALA A 321 2.64 -26.19 25.87
C ALA A 321 1.30 -26.95 25.72
N ALA A 322 1.34 -28.25 25.88
CA ALA A 322 0.36 -29.32 25.70
C ALA A 322 -1.14 -29.03 26.00
N PRO A 323 -2.08 -29.73 25.30
CA PRO A 323 -1.87 -30.48 24.07
C PRO A 323 -1.85 -29.56 22.84
N PRO A 324 -1.06 -29.87 21.80
CA PRO A 324 -1.01 -29.02 20.62
C PRO A 324 -2.40 -29.01 19.96
N LEU A 325 -2.93 -27.81 19.71
CA LEU A 325 -4.11 -27.67 18.89
C LEU A 325 -3.76 -28.17 17.48
N THR A 326 -4.44 -29.21 17.01
CA THR A 326 -4.14 -29.79 15.69
C THR A 326 -4.68 -28.94 14.55
N GLY A 327 -5.73 -28.17 14.82
CA GLY A 327 -6.51 -27.48 13.80
C GLY A 327 -7.30 -28.46 12.92
N PHE A 328 -8.07 -27.93 12.00
CA PHE A 328 -8.71 -28.75 10.99
C PHE A 328 -8.78 -28.01 9.65
N SER A 329 -8.86 -28.78 8.55
CA SER A 329 -9.13 -28.29 7.21
C SER A 329 -10.26 -29.14 6.65
N GLN A 330 -11.29 -28.49 6.12
CA GLN A 330 -12.46 -29.16 5.56
C GLN A 330 -12.69 -28.65 4.14
N ARG A 331 -13.06 -29.55 3.25
CA ARG A 331 -13.55 -29.27 1.91
C ARG A 331 -15.06 -29.48 1.88
N TRP A 332 -15.78 -28.42 1.51
CA TRP A 332 -17.22 -28.49 1.34
C TRP A 332 -17.57 -28.51 -0.15
N GLN A 333 -18.69 -29.15 -0.49
CA GLN A 333 -19.21 -29.15 -1.85
C GLN A 333 -20.67 -28.74 -1.82
N PHE A 334 -21.05 -27.80 -2.64
CA PHE A 334 -22.39 -27.24 -2.69
C PHE A 334 -22.99 -27.38 -4.09
N PRO A 335 -24.35 -27.48 -4.21
CA PRO A 335 -25.02 -27.56 -5.50
C PRO A 335 -25.04 -26.21 -6.26
N SER A 336 -24.73 -25.09 -5.59
CA SER A 336 -24.72 -23.75 -6.19
C SER A 336 -23.94 -22.78 -5.34
N GLY A 337 -23.49 -21.66 -5.95
CA GLY A 337 -22.84 -20.57 -5.24
C GLY A 337 -23.73 -19.90 -4.17
N VAL A 338 -25.06 -19.91 -4.34
CA VAL A 338 -26.01 -19.44 -3.31
C VAL A 338 -25.98 -20.35 -2.09
N ALA A 339 -25.97 -21.68 -2.29
CA ALA A 339 -25.87 -22.62 -1.19
C ALA A 339 -24.53 -22.52 -0.46
N GLU A 340 -23.43 -22.28 -1.18
CA GLU A 340 -22.12 -22.01 -0.61
C GLU A 340 -22.13 -20.74 0.25
N ALA A 341 -22.61 -19.61 -0.30
CA ALA A 341 -22.68 -18.34 0.41
C ALA A 341 -23.52 -18.43 1.70
N ARG A 342 -24.66 -19.11 1.64
CA ARG A 342 -25.52 -19.39 2.81
C ARG A 342 -24.80 -20.17 3.88
N ALA A 343 -24.17 -21.29 3.51
CA ALA A 343 -23.46 -22.15 4.47
C ALA A 343 -22.30 -21.39 5.15
N ILE A 344 -21.62 -20.48 4.44
CA ILE A 344 -20.58 -19.63 5.01
C ILE A 344 -21.21 -18.64 6.01
N ALA A 345 -22.31 -17.97 5.66
CA ALA A 345 -22.99 -17.02 6.53
C ALA A 345 -23.51 -17.67 7.81
N GLU A 346 -24.19 -18.83 7.69
CA GLU A 346 -24.65 -19.65 8.83
C GLU A 346 -23.47 -20.07 9.72
N SER A 347 -22.38 -20.53 9.12
CA SER A 347 -21.18 -20.92 9.88
C SER A 347 -20.55 -19.74 10.62
N CYS A 348 -20.49 -18.55 9.99
CA CYS A 348 -20.03 -17.34 10.67
C CYS A 348 -20.90 -16.98 11.87
N ARG A 349 -22.25 -17.01 11.71
CA ARG A 349 -23.20 -16.78 12.80
C ARG A 349 -22.98 -17.77 13.95
N ASP A 350 -22.86 -19.05 13.64
CA ASP A 350 -22.69 -20.12 14.64
C ASP A 350 -21.36 -20.00 15.38
N LEU A 351 -20.26 -19.67 14.69
CA LEU A 351 -18.96 -19.41 15.28
C LEU A 351 -19.00 -18.20 16.21
N ILE A 352 -19.65 -17.12 15.81
CA ILE A 352 -19.83 -15.92 16.63
C ILE A 352 -20.65 -16.25 17.87
N SER A 353 -21.73 -17.02 17.72
CA SER A 353 -22.58 -17.48 18.81
C SER A 353 -21.82 -18.40 19.78
N ALA A 354 -20.84 -19.15 19.27
CA ALA A 354 -19.92 -19.97 20.09
C ALA A 354 -18.79 -19.18 20.75
N GLY A 355 -18.76 -17.84 20.61
CA GLY A 355 -17.79 -16.96 21.26
C GLY A 355 -16.50 -16.67 20.45
N ILE A 356 -16.45 -17.05 19.19
CA ILE A 356 -15.35 -16.63 18.32
C ILE A 356 -15.51 -15.13 18.01
N ASN A 357 -14.44 -14.37 18.23
CA ASN A 357 -14.46 -12.95 17.86
C ASN A 357 -14.65 -12.81 16.34
N PRO A 358 -15.64 -12.06 15.85
CA PRO A 358 -15.84 -11.87 14.41
C PRO A 358 -14.59 -11.45 13.64
N ARG A 359 -13.68 -10.67 14.23
CA ARG A 359 -12.38 -10.28 13.62
C ARG A 359 -11.42 -11.46 13.44
N ASP A 360 -11.65 -12.59 14.14
CA ASP A 360 -10.86 -13.80 13.97
C ASP A 360 -11.42 -14.71 12.85
N ILE A 361 -12.50 -14.29 12.18
CA ILE A 361 -13.10 -14.95 11.02
C ILE A 361 -12.76 -14.16 9.76
N LEU A 362 -12.25 -14.85 8.75
CA LEU A 362 -11.79 -14.25 7.49
C LEU A 362 -12.38 -15.03 6.31
N VAL A 363 -13.01 -14.32 5.37
CA VAL A 363 -13.49 -14.88 4.11
C VAL A 363 -12.64 -14.30 2.98
N LEU A 364 -11.94 -15.16 2.25
CA LEU A 364 -10.99 -14.79 1.19
C LEU A 364 -11.61 -14.94 -0.19
N LEU A 365 -11.75 -13.85 -0.92
CA LEU A 365 -12.31 -13.83 -2.27
C LEU A 365 -11.19 -13.79 -3.32
N SER A 366 -11.22 -14.73 -4.26
CA SER A 366 -10.39 -14.66 -5.46
C SER A 366 -10.99 -13.74 -6.53
N ASN A 367 -12.32 -13.73 -6.62
CA ASN A 367 -13.10 -12.90 -7.53
C ASN A 367 -14.24 -12.19 -6.79
N GLN A 368 -13.97 -10.95 -6.40
CA GLN A 368 -14.94 -10.14 -5.65
C GLN A 368 -16.25 -9.93 -6.42
N ARG A 369 -16.18 -9.67 -7.74
CA ARG A 369 -17.39 -9.41 -8.55
C ARG A 369 -18.33 -10.61 -8.64
N ALA A 370 -17.75 -11.80 -8.66
CA ALA A 370 -18.54 -13.04 -8.75
C ALA A 370 -19.09 -13.48 -7.39
N LEU A 371 -18.32 -13.36 -6.31
CA LEU A 371 -18.61 -13.99 -5.03
C LEU A 371 -19.28 -13.05 -4.01
N LEU A 372 -18.90 -11.76 -3.99
CA LEU A 372 -19.37 -10.83 -2.97
C LEU A 372 -20.89 -10.60 -2.96
N PRO A 373 -21.60 -10.45 -4.12
CA PRO A 373 -23.05 -10.20 -4.09
C PRO A 373 -23.85 -11.31 -3.41
N GLY A 374 -23.47 -12.57 -3.62
CA GLY A 374 -24.11 -13.72 -2.97
C GLY A 374 -23.85 -13.76 -1.46
N LEU A 375 -22.61 -13.53 -1.05
CA LEU A 375 -22.22 -13.44 0.36
C LEU A 375 -22.90 -12.27 1.08
N ASP A 376 -22.99 -11.08 0.46
CA ASP A 376 -23.67 -9.92 1.03
C ASP A 376 -25.13 -10.20 1.34
N ALA A 377 -25.84 -10.83 0.39
CA ALA A 377 -27.24 -11.20 0.57
C ALA A 377 -27.44 -12.17 1.76
N GLU A 378 -26.60 -13.21 1.86
CA GLU A 378 -26.72 -14.21 2.91
C GLU A 378 -26.23 -13.69 4.27
N PHE A 379 -25.17 -12.87 4.35
CA PHE A 379 -24.75 -12.21 5.58
C PHE A 379 -25.83 -11.29 6.15
N LYS A 380 -26.53 -10.54 5.29
CA LYS A 380 -27.69 -9.74 5.70
C LYS A 380 -28.84 -10.59 6.21
N SER A 381 -29.12 -11.71 5.53
CA SER A 381 -30.16 -12.67 5.95
C SER A 381 -29.89 -13.29 7.32
N GLU A 382 -28.63 -13.61 7.61
CA GLU A 382 -28.18 -14.22 8.85
C GLU A 382 -27.81 -13.19 9.94
N ALA A 383 -28.01 -11.89 9.68
CA ALA A 383 -27.66 -10.79 10.58
C ALA A 383 -26.16 -10.80 11.00
N VAL A 384 -25.28 -11.29 10.14
CA VAL A 384 -23.83 -11.30 10.37
C VAL A 384 -23.24 -9.97 9.92
N ALA A 385 -22.73 -9.19 10.86
CA ALA A 385 -22.00 -7.97 10.54
C ALA A 385 -20.63 -8.32 9.94
N TYR A 386 -20.33 -7.78 8.77
CA TYR A 386 -19.06 -8.01 8.09
C TYR A 386 -18.45 -6.72 7.52
N GLU A 387 -17.16 -6.75 7.28
CA GLU A 387 -16.40 -5.73 6.54
C GLU A 387 -16.21 -6.23 5.12
N PRO A 388 -16.85 -5.61 4.12
CA PRO A 388 -16.65 -6.01 2.72
C PRO A 388 -15.24 -5.63 2.25
N PRO A 389 -14.67 -6.32 1.25
CA PRO A 389 -13.43 -5.90 0.64
C PRO A 389 -13.67 -4.53 0.00
N ARG A 390 -13.07 -3.51 0.58
CA ARG A 390 -13.18 -2.11 0.15
C ARG A 390 -14.64 -1.72 -0.14
N ALA A 391 -15.42 -1.53 0.92
CA ALA A 391 -16.73 -0.89 0.75
C ALA A 391 -16.50 0.42 0.00
N GLU A 392 -17.38 0.74 -0.97
CA GLU A 392 -17.51 2.11 -1.46
C GLU A 392 -17.87 2.97 -0.24
N GLY A 393 -16.85 3.42 0.45
CA GLY A 393 -17.00 4.32 1.58
C GLY A 393 -17.30 5.73 1.10
N PHE A 394 -17.64 6.62 2.02
CA PHE A 394 -17.75 8.05 1.73
C PHE A 394 -16.58 8.58 0.88
N LEU A 395 -15.36 8.02 1.07
CA LEU A 395 -14.14 8.43 0.37
C LEU A 395 -14.08 8.03 -1.11
N ASP A 396 -14.87 7.04 -1.52
CA ASP A 396 -14.96 6.67 -2.95
C ASP A 396 -15.99 7.54 -3.69
N SER A 397 -16.82 8.28 -2.94
CA SER A 397 -17.73 9.28 -3.50
C SER A 397 -16.98 10.53 -3.95
N LEU A 398 -17.55 11.28 -4.90
CA LEU A 398 -16.99 12.56 -5.31
C LEU A 398 -16.95 13.58 -4.15
N ALA A 399 -17.93 13.53 -3.25
CA ALA A 399 -17.95 14.36 -2.06
C ALA A 399 -16.79 14.03 -1.11
N GLY A 400 -16.53 12.74 -0.87
CA GLY A 400 -15.39 12.31 -0.08
C GLY A 400 -14.05 12.71 -0.68
N ARG A 401 -13.90 12.59 -2.00
CA ARG A 401 -12.70 13.06 -2.71
C ARG A 401 -12.53 14.58 -2.65
N TRP A 402 -13.63 15.31 -2.69
CA TRP A 402 -13.59 16.75 -2.50
C TRP A 402 -13.12 17.14 -1.09
N VAL A 403 -13.66 16.48 -0.05
CA VAL A 403 -13.25 16.71 1.35
C VAL A 403 -11.76 16.37 1.52
N LEU A 404 -11.32 15.23 1.02
CA LEU A 404 -9.90 14.85 1.06
C LEU A 404 -9.02 15.91 0.38
N ALA A 405 -9.39 16.38 -0.81
CA ALA A 405 -8.64 17.41 -1.52
C ALA A 405 -8.61 18.73 -0.75
N ALA A 406 -9.72 19.16 -0.15
CA ALA A 406 -9.79 20.37 0.68
C ALA A 406 -8.85 20.27 1.91
N ILE A 407 -8.88 19.13 2.61
CA ILE A 407 -8.00 18.89 3.76
C ILE A 407 -6.53 18.81 3.33
N ARG A 408 -6.22 18.17 2.21
CA ARG A 408 -4.86 18.12 1.66
C ARG A 408 -4.33 19.52 1.34
N ILE A 409 -5.14 20.37 0.74
CA ILE A 409 -4.79 21.80 0.46
C ILE A 409 -4.56 22.55 1.77
N ALA A 410 -5.41 22.35 2.77
CA ALA A 410 -5.27 22.99 4.08
C ALA A 410 -3.99 22.55 4.81
N CYS A 411 -3.65 21.26 4.75
CA CYS A 411 -2.44 20.72 5.36
C CYS A 411 -1.17 21.04 4.57
N ASN A 412 -1.27 21.19 3.26
CA ASN A 412 -0.16 21.48 2.36
C ASN A 412 -0.64 22.29 1.14
N ALA A 413 -0.43 23.59 1.16
CA ALA A 413 -0.80 24.48 0.06
C ALA A 413 -0.04 24.17 -1.25
N ASP A 414 1.06 23.43 -1.19
CA ASP A 414 1.83 22.97 -2.35
C ASP A 414 1.39 21.59 -2.87
N ASP A 415 0.23 21.10 -2.46
CA ASP A 415 -0.37 19.90 -3.04
C ASP A 415 -1.12 20.24 -4.35
N TYR A 416 -0.39 20.25 -5.44
CA TYR A 416 -0.92 20.62 -6.77
C TYR A 416 -1.95 19.61 -7.29
N VAL A 417 -1.79 18.34 -6.96
CA VAL A 417 -2.75 17.30 -7.31
C VAL A 417 -4.10 17.55 -6.63
N ALA A 418 -4.06 17.89 -5.33
CA ALA A 418 -5.28 18.23 -4.59
C ALA A 418 -5.99 19.44 -5.19
N HIS A 419 -5.26 20.49 -5.61
CA HIS A 419 -5.84 21.62 -6.34
C HIS A 419 -6.50 21.20 -7.65
N ARG A 420 -5.87 20.27 -8.39
CA ARG A 420 -6.44 19.73 -9.63
C ARG A 420 -7.71 18.93 -9.36
N VAL A 421 -7.71 18.09 -8.35
CA VAL A 421 -8.90 17.32 -7.93
C VAL A 421 -10.00 18.27 -7.51
N PHE A 422 -9.70 19.26 -6.69
CA PHE A 422 -10.62 20.27 -6.18
C PHE A 422 -11.27 21.10 -7.30
N LEU A 423 -10.50 21.48 -8.33
CA LEU A 423 -11.02 22.14 -9.53
C LEU A 423 -12.03 21.26 -10.27
N GLY A 424 -11.74 19.98 -10.44
CA GLY A 424 -12.43 19.07 -11.35
C GLY A 424 -13.66 18.34 -10.78
N ILE A 425 -13.79 18.26 -9.46
CA ILE A 425 -14.92 17.52 -8.82
C ILE A 425 -16.23 18.33 -8.79
N ARG A 426 -16.27 19.51 -9.37
CA ARG A 426 -17.47 20.36 -9.30
C ARG A 426 -18.46 20.04 -10.42
N PRO A 427 -19.78 20.10 -10.13
CA PRO A 427 -20.80 19.97 -11.18
C PRO A 427 -20.55 20.97 -12.32
N GLY A 428 -20.62 20.48 -13.55
CA GLY A 428 -20.41 21.29 -14.75
C GLY A 428 -18.95 21.52 -15.14
N VAL A 429 -17.97 21.07 -14.34
CA VAL A 429 -16.55 21.10 -14.69
C VAL A 429 -16.13 19.73 -15.22
N GLY A 430 -16.07 19.59 -16.55
CA GLY A 430 -15.60 18.34 -17.20
C GLY A 430 -14.10 18.32 -17.41
N ILE A 431 -13.60 17.14 -17.80
CA ILE A 431 -12.18 16.90 -18.09
C ILE A 431 -11.60 17.91 -19.11
N GLY A 432 -12.36 18.25 -20.15
CA GLY A 432 -11.90 19.24 -21.14
C GLY A 432 -11.66 20.64 -20.55
N THR A 433 -12.46 21.04 -19.55
CA THR A 433 -12.24 22.31 -18.83
C THR A 433 -10.97 22.26 -17.98
N CYS A 434 -10.75 21.16 -17.28
CA CYS A 434 -9.53 20.96 -16.47
C CYS A 434 -8.28 20.90 -17.36
N SER A 435 -8.35 20.14 -18.46
CA SER A 435 -7.27 20.07 -19.46
C SER A 435 -6.93 21.46 -20.02
N ALA A 436 -7.96 22.26 -20.37
CA ALA A 436 -7.74 23.61 -20.89
C ALA A 436 -7.03 24.52 -19.88
N VAL A 437 -7.33 24.39 -18.58
CA VAL A 437 -6.60 25.13 -17.53
C VAL A 437 -5.15 24.68 -17.47
N SER A 438 -4.87 23.40 -17.45
CA SER A 438 -3.52 22.86 -17.36
C SER A 438 -2.69 23.13 -18.63
N ASP A 439 -3.31 23.03 -19.82
CA ASP A 439 -2.68 23.33 -21.10
C ASP A 439 -2.28 24.83 -21.16
N ALA A 440 -3.15 25.72 -20.65
CA ALA A 440 -2.82 27.14 -20.56
C ALA A 440 -1.68 27.41 -19.56
N VAL A 441 -1.63 26.71 -18.45
CA VAL A 441 -0.52 26.79 -17.47
C VAL A 441 0.79 26.36 -18.11
N ILE A 442 0.79 25.20 -18.79
CA ILE A 442 1.98 24.63 -19.46
C ILE A 442 2.44 25.57 -20.59
N ALA A 443 1.53 25.99 -21.46
CA ALA A 443 1.87 26.85 -22.61
C ALA A 443 2.44 28.20 -22.22
N ASN A 444 2.07 28.75 -21.06
CA ASN A 444 2.52 30.03 -20.57
C ASN A 444 3.57 29.92 -19.45
N ASN A 445 4.10 28.73 -19.20
CA ASN A 445 5.10 28.45 -18.14
C ASN A 445 4.71 29.03 -16.76
N LEU A 446 3.43 28.86 -16.40
CA LEU A 446 2.90 29.31 -15.13
C LEU A 446 3.07 28.24 -14.04
N ASN A 447 3.07 28.67 -12.79
CA ASN A 447 2.98 27.75 -11.67
C ASN A 447 1.50 27.36 -11.43
N TYR A 448 1.19 26.05 -11.43
CA TYR A 448 -0.19 25.56 -11.34
C TYR A 448 -0.88 25.94 -10.01
N GLN A 449 -0.17 25.89 -8.89
CA GLN A 449 -0.72 26.29 -7.60
C GLN A 449 -0.99 27.81 -7.54
N SER A 450 -0.12 28.61 -8.09
CA SER A 450 -0.24 30.07 -8.01
C SER A 450 -1.50 30.62 -8.70
N ILE A 451 -2.03 29.94 -9.72
CA ILE A 451 -3.26 30.38 -10.39
C ILE A 451 -4.49 30.35 -9.47
N PHE A 452 -4.44 29.65 -8.36
CA PHE A 452 -5.53 29.63 -7.36
C PHE A 452 -5.46 30.81 -6.38
N TYR A 453 -4.31 31.47 -6.23
CA TYR A 453 -4.09 32.48 -5.19
C TYR A 453 -3.63 33.83 -5.74
N GLN A 454 -2.87 33.85 -6.81
CA GLN A 454 -2.31 35.08 -7.40
C GLN A 454 -3.23 35.67 -8.50
N PRO A 455 -3.09 36.94 -8.86
CA PRO A 455 -3.78 37.52 -10.00
C PRO A 455 -3.55 36.72 -11.28
N LEU A 456 -4.60 36.46 -12.04
CA LEU A 456 -4.50 35.71 -13.28
C LEU A 456 -3.93 36.59 -14.41
N PRO A 457 -3.02 36.07 -15.23
CA PRO A 457 -2.53 36.79 -16.41
C PRO A 457 -3.69 37.07 -17.37
N SER A 458 -3.74 38.30 -17.89
CA SER A 458 -4.79 38.74 -18.80
C SER A 458 -4.82 37.91 -20.09
N GLY A 459 -5.98 37.43 -20.49
CA GLY A 459 -6.18 36.71 -21.76
C GLY A 459 -5.73 35.25 -21.78
N VAL A 460 -5.05 34.75 -20.76
CA VAL A 460 -4.57 33.35 -20.69
C VAL A 460 -5.72 32.38 -20.45
N PHE A 461 -6.61 32.69 -19.53
CA PHE A 461 -7.77 31.85 -19.23
C PHE A 461 -9.04 32.53 -19.75
N THR A 462 -9.87 31.78 -20.48
CA THR A 462 -11.09 32.30 -21.08
C THR A 462 -12.26 31.31 -20.95
N GLY A 463 -13.49 31.80 -21.16
CA GLY A 463 -14.69 30.97 -21.22
C GLY A 463 -14.89 30.11 -19.99
N ARG A 464 -15.23 28.83 -20.22
CA ARG A 464 -15.52 27.86 -19.13
C ARG A 464 -14.33 27.63 -18.20
N ALA A 465 -13.10 27.65 -18.74
CA ALA A 465 -11.88 27.46 -17.94
C ALA A 465 -11.71 28.60 -16.90
N LEU A 466 -11.89 29.86 -17.32
CA LEU A 466 -11.85 31.01 -16.41
C LEU A 466 -12.96 30.94 -15.36
N THR A 467 -14.18 30.61 -15.75
CA THR A 467 -15.32 30.49 -14.82
C THR A 467 -15.06 29.41 -13.76
N ALA A 468 -14.62 28.22 -14.17
CA ALA A 468 -14.30 27.13 -13.26
C ALA A 468 -13.15 27.50 -12.31
N LEU A 469 -12.10 28.12 -12.84
CA LEU A 469 -10.95 28.56 -12.07
C LEU A 469 -11.34 29.64 -11.04
N ASN A 470 -12.08 30.69 -11.41
CA ASN A 470 -12.53 31.72 -10.48
C ASN A 470 -13.37 31.14 -9.34
N SER A 471 -14.23 30.18 -9.64
CA SER A 471 -15.02 29.48 -8.66
C SER A 471 -14.17 28.62 -7.69
N ALA A 472 -13.15 27.94 -8.21
CA ALA A 472 -12.20 27.19 -7.37
C ALA A 472 -11.36 28.12 -6.51
N ARG A 473 -10.94 29.28 -7.03
CA ARG A 473 -10.20 30.32 -6.29
C ARG A 473 -10.98 30.83 -5.08
N THR A 474 -12.28 31.08 -5.24
CA THR A 474 -13.15 31.50 -4.12
C THR A 474 -13.16 30.48 -2.99
N LEU A 475 -13.18 29.19 -3.33
CA LEU A 475 -13.14 28.11 -2.34
C LEU A 475 -11.73 27.96 -1.72
N CYS A 476 -10.66 28.02 -2.52
CA CYS A 476 -9.31 27.99 -2.00
C CYS A 476 -9.02 29.14 -1.03
N ALA A 477 -9.59 30.33 -1.27
CA ALA A 477 -9.49 31.46 -0.35
C ALA A 477 -10.13 31.17 1.02
N GLN A 478 -11.17 30.37 1.08
CA GLN A 478 -11.79 29.93 2.35
C GLN A 478 -10.89 28.96 3.14
N LEU A 479 -10.03 28.19 2.45
CA LEU A 479 -9.12 27.24 3.06
C LEU A 479 -7.83 27.88 3.57
N GLN A 480 -7.49 29.10 3.14
CA GLN A 480 -6.21 29.76 3.47
C GLN A 480 -5.99 29.98 4.98
N GLY A 481 -7.04 30.01 5.78
CA GLY A 481 -6.96 30.15 7.23
C GLY A 481 -6.85 28.83 7.99
N TRP A 482 -6.99 27.70 7.30
CA TRP A 482 -6.96 26.39 7.93
C TRP A 482 -5.54 25.90 8.11
N GLN A 483 -5.29 25.23 9.24
CA GLN A 483 -3.97 24.68 9.56
C GLN A 483 -4.06 23.18 9.80
N ALA A 484 -2.99 22.46 9.54
CA ALA A 484 -2.88 21.02 9.76
C ALA A 484 -3.20 20.61 11.21
N SER A 485 -2.88 21.49 12.17
CA SER A 485 -3.13 21.32 13.61
C SER A 485 -4.57 21.66 14.05
N ASP A 486 -5.39 22.27 13.20
CA ASP A 486 -6.77 22.59 13.53
C ASP A 486 -7.59 21.32 13.71
N THR A 487 -8.58 21.35 14.60
CA THR A 487 -9.45 20.18 14.80
C THR A 487 -10.54 20.11 13.73
N VAL A 488 -11.00 18.89 13.44
CA VAL A 488 -12.12 18.65 12.51
C VAL A 488 -13.35 19.43 12.93
N ALA A 489 -13.63 19.49 14.25
CA ALA A 489 -14.77 20.20 14.80
C ALA A 489 -14.78 21.71 14.46
N GLN A 490 -13.60 22.35 14.39
CA GLN A 490 -13.49 23.77 14.03
C GLN A 490 -13.94 24.07 12.60
N HIS A 491 -13.80 23.09 11.70
CA HIS A 491 -14.08 23.26 10.26
C HIS A 491 -15.31 22.50 9.77
N LEU A 492 -15.99 21.76 10.65
CA LEU A 492 -17.12 20.90 10.30
C LEU A 492 -18.23 21.67 9.57
N ALA A 493 -18.66 22.81 10.13
CA ALA A 493 -19.71 23.63 9.53
C ALA A 493 -19.30 24.21 8.16
N ALA A 494 -18.05 24.59 7.99
CA ALA A 494 -17.53 25.09 6.71
C ALA A 494 -17.50 24.00 5.64
N ILE A 495 -17.09 22.77 6.00
CA ILE A 495 -17.12 21.60 5.11
C ILE A 495 -18.58 21.30 4.70
N GLU A 496 -19.51 21.22 5.65
CA GLU A 496 -20.92 20.94 5.39
C GLU A 496 -21.59 22.00 4.49
N ASN A 497 -21.33 23.27 4.73
CA ASN A 497 -21.83 24.36 3.90
C ASN A 497 -21.34 24.24 2.45
N ASN A 498 -20.06 23.93 2.25
CA ASN A 498 -19.51 23.72 0.92
C ASN A 498 -20.08 22.47 0.25
N LEU A 499 -20.20 21.36 0.98
CA LEU A 499 -20.83 20.14 0.45
C LEU A 499 -22.28 20.38 0.05
N THR A 500 -23.05 21.07 0.87
CA THR A 500 -24.46 21.43 0.58
C THR A 500 -24.58 22.28 -0.68
N ALA A 501 -23.61 23.16 -0.94
CA ALA A 501 -23.60 24.00 -2.13
C ALA A 501 -23.21 23.25 -3.43
N ILE A 502 -22.50 22.11 -3.31
CA ILE A 502 -21.88 21.41 -4.44
C ILE A 502 -22.56 20.08 -4.73
N PHE A 503 -22.97 19.32 -3.70
CA PHE A 503 -23.39 17.92 -3.80
C PHE A 503 -24.85 17.70 -3.37
N PRO A 504 -25.46 16.57 -3.78
CA PRO A 504 -26.79 16.18 -3.34
C PRO A 504 -26.89 15.99 -1.81
N PRO A 505 -28.09 16.15 -1.22
CA PRO A 505 -28.28 15.98 0.23
C PRO A 505 -27.82 14.62 0.79
N ALA A 506 -27.88 13.55 0.00
CA ALA A 506 -27.42 12.22 0.41
C ALA A 506 -25.92 12.20 0.71
N ASP A 507 -25.11 12.92 -0.06
CA ASP A 507 -23.66 13.00 0.15
C ASP A 507 -23.33 13.82 1.41
N VAL A 508 -24.11 14.87 1.69
CA VAL A 508 -23.99 15.67 2.91
C VAL A 508 -24.32 14.82 4.15
N GLN A 509 -25.40 14.04 4.08
CA GLN A 509 -25.78 13.11 5.15
C GLN A 509 -24.70 12.03 5.36
N ALA A 510 -24.12 11.50 4.28
CA ALA A 510 -23.02 10.55 4.37
C ALA A 510 -21.78 11.15 5.06
N TRP A 511 -21.44 12.41 4.76
CA TRP A 511 -20.41 13.15 5.47
C TRP A 511 -20.73 13.32 6.95
N GLN A 512 -21.95 13.76 7.29
CA GLN A 512 -22.37 13.96 8.68
C GLN A 512 -22.28 12.67 9.49
N ALA A 513 -22.75 11.55 8.92
CA ALA A 513 -22.64 10.23 9.54
C ALA A 513 -21.17 9.82 9.74
N PHE A 514 -20.33 10.06 8.75
CA PHE A 514 -18.90 9.78 8.81
C PHE A 514 -18.21 10.65 9.87
N ALA A 515 -18.41 11.97 9.82
CA ALA A 515 -17.75 12.92 10.73
C ALA A 515 -18.17 12.71 12.19
N SER A 516 -19.44 12.32 12.44
CA SER A 516 -19.93 12.04 13.79
C SER A 516 -19.29 10.82 14.45
N ALA A 517 -18.69 9.92 13.65
CA ALA A 517 -17.97 8.76 14.16
C ALA A 517 -16.49 9.06 14.49
N LEU A 518 -16.00 10.24 14.12
CA LEU A 518 -14.61 10.65 14.39
C LEU A 518 -14.48 11.34 15.76
N PRO A 519 -13.30 11.24 16.43
CA PRO A 519 -13.01 12.06 17.60
C PRO A 519 -13.09 13.56 17.27
N ALA A 520 -13.83 14.34 18.05
CA ALA A 520 -14.03 15.78 17.79
C ALA A 520 -12.71 16.59 17.76
N ASP A 521 -11.74 16.19 18.57
CA ASP A 521 -10.42 16.83 18.66
C ASP A 521 -9.38 16.18 17.74
N MET A 522 -9.80 15.36 16.77
CA MET A 522 -8.95 14.87 15.68
C MET A 522 -8.50 16.03 14.82
N THR A 523 -7.19 16.14 14.54
CA THR A 523 -6.66 17.23 13.72
C THR A 523 -6.92 16.99 12.22
N LEU A 524 -6.83 18.05 11.41
CA LEU A 524 -6.93 17.93 9.95
C LEU A 524 -5.81 17.06 9.38
N GLU A 525 -4.61 17.11 9.96
CA GLU A 525 -3.51 16.23 9.55
C GLU A 525 -3.81 14.76 9.82
N GLU A 526 -4.30 14.44 11.00
CA GLU A 526 -4.71 13.08 11.36
C GLU A 526 -5.90 12.59 10.51
N LEU A 527 -6.86 13.49 10.21
CA LEU A 527 -7.95 13.17 9.31
C LEU A 527 -7.45 12.96 7.87
N ARG A 528 -6.52 13.77 7.37
CA ARG A 528 -5.87 13.55 6.07
C ARG A 528 -5.26 12.15 6.00
N ASP A 529 -4.47 11.77 7.00
CA ASP A 529 -3.79 10.49 7.04
C ASP A 529 -4.80 9.33 7.11
N TYR A 530 -5.87 9.49 7.91
CA TYR A 530 -6.97 8.53 8.00
C TYR A 530 -7.71 8.36 6.67
N LEU A 531 -8.03 9.46 5.99
CA LEU A 531 -8.71 9.46 4.71
C LEU A 531 -7.84 8.94 3.56
N TRP A 532 -6.52 9.08 3.68
CA TRP A 532 -5.56 8.65 2.67
C TRP A 532 -4.98 7.26 2.94
N ALA A 533 -5.45 6.61 3.99
CA ALA A 533 -5.05 5.25 4.32
C ALA A 533 -5.54 4.25 3.25
N ASP A 534 -4.65 3.34 2.85
CA ASP A 534 -4.93 2.36 1.80
C ASP A 534 -5.75 1.15 2.32
N THR A 535 -5.78 0.94 3.65
CA THR A 535 -6.45 -0.21 4.28
C THR A 535 -7.16 0.17 5.58
N ASP A 536 -8.16 -0.63 5.96
CA ASP A 536 -8.91 -0.46 7.21
C ASP A 536 -8.02 -0.63 8.46
N GLU A 537 -6.98 -1.48 8.37
CA GLU A 537 -6.00 -1.63 9.44
C GLU A 537 -5.20 -0.34 9.66
N GLN A 538 -4.82 0.35 8.58
CA GLN A 538 -4.17 1.67 8.70
C GLN A 538 -5.10 2.70 9.32
N GLN A 539 -6.34 2.77 8.86
CA GLN A 539 -7.35 3.65 9.44
C GLN A 539 -7.54 3.37 10.93
N SER A 540 -7.64 2.09 11.30
CA SER A 540 -7.76 1.67 12.70
C SER A 540 -6.53 2.05 13.53
N ALA A 541 -5.32 1.89 12.99
CA ALA A 541 -4.08 2.25 13.67
C ALA A 541 -3.97 3.77 13.89
N ILE A 542 -4.37 4.57 12.88
CA ILE A 542 -4.40 6.03 12.99
C ILE A 542 -5.40 6.45 14.07
N LEU A 543 -6.63 5.92 14.04
CA LEU A 543 -7.63 6.21 15.07
C LEU A 543 -7.17 5.82 16.48
N GLN A 544 -6.53 4.67 16.65
CA GLN A 544 -5.95 4.28 17.94
C GLN A 544 -4.90 5.29 18.41
N THR A 545 -4.02 5.74 17.52
CA THR A 545 -3.01 6.75 17.84
C THR A 545 -3.66 8.06 18.28
N VAL A 546 -4.70 8.50 17.57
CA VAL A 546 -5.48 9.69 17.92
C VAL A 546 -6.14 9.52 19.29
N MET A 547 -6.77 8.39 19.57
CA MET A 547 -7.44 8.13 20.84
C MET A 547 -6.44 8.10 22.01
N ILE A 548 -5.25 7.51 21.82
CA ILE A 548 -4.16 7.54 22.81
C ILE A 548 -3.75 8.99 23.08
N ARG A 549 -3.52 9.79 22.04
CA ARG A 549 -3.15 11.21 22.16
C ARG A 549 -4.20 12.01 22.93
N LEU A 550 -5.48 11.73 22.67
CA LEU A 550 -6.61 12.43 23.29
C LEU A 550 -6.97 11.88 24.67
N ASN A 551 -6.27 10.89 25.19
CA ASN A 551 -6.62 10.19 26.46
C ASN A 551 -8.06 9.62 26.45
N LEU A 552 -8.57 9.26 25.29
CA LEU A 552 -9.88 8.65 25.13
C LEU A 552 -9.79 7.15 25.43
N PRO A 553 -10.84 6.55 26.04
CA PRO A 553 -10.85 5.11 26.26
C PRO A 553 -10.83 4.40 24.89
N ILE A 554 -9.79 3.60 24.65
CA ILE A 554 -9.77 2.71 23.49
C ILE A 554 -10.78 1.60 23.80
N PRO A 555 -11.86 1.45 23.01
CA PRO A 555 -12.79 0.35 23.23
C PRO A 555 -12.04 -0.98 23.23
N ALA A 556 -12.32 -1.86 24.17
CA ALA A 556 -11.69 -3.17 24.27
C ALA A 556 -11.85 -4.02 22.99
N ALA A 557 -12.79 -3.65 22.14
CA ALA A 557 -13.11 -4.29 20.84
C ALA A 557 -12.72 -3.44 19.61
N GLY A 558 -11.98 -2.33 19.78
CA GLY A 558 -11.73 -1.36 18.69
C GLY A 558 -12.86 -0.33 18.54
N VAL A 559 -12.65 0.67 17.69
CA VAL A 559 -13.60 1.81 17.48
C VAL A 559 -14.92 1.36 16.83
N LEU A 560 -14.89 0.26 16.09
CA LEU A 560 -16.07 -0.34 15.46
C LEU A 560 -16.38 -1.70 16.10
N PRO A 561 -17.68 -2.09 16.19
CA PRO A 561 -18.03 -3.42 16.66
C PRO A 561 -17.30 -4.47 15.80
N PRO A 562 -16.82 -5.56 16.42
CA PRO A 562 -16.08 -6.58 15.69
C PRO A 562 -16.95 -7.17 14.57
N ARG A 563 -16.38 -7.26 13.37
CA ARG A 563 -17.03 -7.73 12.16
C ARG A 563 -16.23 -8.86 11.54
N VAL A 564 -16.92 -9.75 10.80
CA VAL A 564 -16.27 -10.75 9.94
C VAL A 564 -15.52 -10.02 8.84
N ARG A 565 -14.27 -10.35 8.64
CA ARG A 565 -13.46 -9.73 7.58
C ARG A 565 -13.66 -10.47 6.26
N VAL A 566 -14.12 -9.77 5.24
CA VAL A 566 -14.22 -10.27 3.87
C VAL A 566 -13.26 -9.49 3.02
N MET A 567 -12.28 -10.14 2.39
CA MET A 567 -11.25 -9.45 1.62
C MET A 567 -10.71 -10.30 0.48
N THR A 568 -9.98 -9.67 -0.42
CA THR A 568 -9.31 -10.41 -1.50
C THR A 568 -8.14 -11.23 -0.95
N VAL A 569 -7.78 -12.33 -1.64
CA VAL A 569 -6.59 -13.12 -1.30
C VAL A 569 -5.34 -12.25 -1.22
N HIS A 570 -5.17 -11.29 -2.14
CA HIS A 570 -4.04 -10.35 -2.12
C HIS A 570 -4.07 -9.39 -0.92
N GLY A 571 -5.26 -8.89 -0.56
CA GLY A 571 -5.43 -7.99 0.59
C GLY A 571 -5.19 -8.67 1.93
N ALA A 572 -5.30 -9.99 1.99
CA ALA A 572 -5.10 -10.77 3.22
C ALA A 572 -3.63 -11.13 3.51
N LYS A 573 -2.69 -10.76 2.61
CA LYS A 573 -1.27 -11.07 2.82
C LYS A 573 -0.75 -10.47 4.13
N GLY A 574 -0.07 -11.30 4.92
CA GLY A 574 0.48 -10.90 6.23
C GLY A 574 -0.52 -11.02 7.39
N LEU A 575 -1.82 -11.14 7.12
CA LEU A 575 -2.84 -11.23 8.15
C LEU A 575 -2.93 -12.63 8.79
N SER A 576 -3.63 -12.71 9.91
CA SER A 576 -3.92 -13.94 10.64
C SER A 576 -5.39 -13.99 11.04
N ALA A 577 -5.99 -15.19 11.05
CA ALA A 577 -7.32 -15.44 11.55
C ALA A 577 -7.39 -16.83 12.18
N LYS A 578 -8.36 -17.05 13.09
CA LYS A 578 -8.61 -18.36 13.68
C LYS A 578 -9.40 -19.26 12.73
N VAL A 579 -10.29 -18.66 11.95
CA VAL A 579 -11.12 -19.36 10.95
C VAL A 579 -11.00 -18.64 9.62
N VAL A 580 -10.75 -19.41 8.55
CA VAL A 580 -10.63 -18.88 7.20
C VAL A 580 -11.57 -19.68 6.28
N PHE A 581 -12.42 -18.97 5.56
CA PHE A 581 -13.25 -19.52 4.47
C PHE A 581 -12.66 -19.08 3.13
N ILE A 582 -12.59 -20.00 2.19
CA ILE A 582 -12.13 -19.74 0.81
C ILE A 582 -13.21 -20.22 -0.15
N PRO A 583 -14.19 -19.38 -0.52
CA PRO A 583 -15.25 -19.75 -1.45
C PRO A 583 -14.77 -19.77 -2.91
N GLY A 584 -15.55 -20.44 -3.75
CA GLY A 584 -15.34 -20.47 -5.20
C GLY A 584 -14.10 -21.26 -5.62
N LEU A 585 -13.81 -22.38 -4.96
CA LEU A 585 -12.74 -23.31 -5.35
C LEU A 585 -13.19 -24.13 -6.57
N GLU A 586 -13.45 -23.43 -7.67
CA GLU A 586 -13.90 -23.96 -8.96
C GLU A 586 -12.94 -23.47 -10.06
N GLU A 587 -12.70 -24.28 -11.10
CA GLU A 587 -11.75 -23.95 -12.17
C GLU A 587 -12.04 -22.60 -12.84
N GLU A 588 -13.31 -22.20 -12.91
CA GLU A 588 -13.73 -20.93 -13.51
C GLU A 588 -13.54 -19.71 -12.59
N ILE A 589 -13.37 -19.92 -11.28
CA ILE A 589 -13.26 -18.85 -10.27
C ILE A 589 -11.88 -18.85 -9.64
N LEU A 590 -11.42 -19.99 -9.10
CA LEU A 590 -10.09 -20.17 -8.52
C LEU A 590 -9.57 -21.58 -8.84
N PRO A 591 -8.52 -21.73 -9.67
CA PRO A 591 -7.57 -20.69 -10.13
C PRO A 591 -8.11 -19.70 -11.14
N GLY A 592 -9.31 -19.92 -11.69
CA GLY A 592 -9.88 -19.10 -12.76
C GLY A 592 -9.40 -19.51 -14.15
N PRO A 593 -10.02 -18.99 -15.22
CA PRO A 593 -9.59 -19.30 -16.56
C PRO A 593 -8.13 -18.89 -16.74
N TRP A 594 -7.32 -19.84 -17.19
CA TRP A 594 -5.94 -19.58 -17.57
C TRP A 594 -5.93 -18.43 -18.58
N ARG A 595 -5.43 -17.29 -18.20
CA ARG A 595 -5.13 -16.23 -19.17
C ARG A 595 -3.92 -16.70 -19.95
N GLN A 596 -4.20 -17.30 -21.11
CA GLN A 596 -3.20 -17.64 -22.11
C GLN A 596 -2.53 -16.39 -22.65
#